data_95f045e037319c9a661fe565cc5112cc
#
_entry.id   95f045e037319c9a661fe565cc5112cc
#
_cell.length_a   1.000
_cell.length_b   1.000
_cell.length_c   1.000
_cell.angle_alpha   90.00
_cell.angle_beta   90.00
_cell.angle_gamma   90.00
#
_symmetry.space_group_name_H-M   'P 1'
#
loop_
_entity.id
_entity.type
_entity.pdbx_description
1 polymer ?
#
loop_
_entity_poly.entity_id
_entity_poly.type
_entity_poly.pdbx_seq_one_letter_code
_entity_poly.pdbx_strand_id
1 'polypeptide(L)'
;DAYPNRSIMGVQWHPEALTYGGDTTMLKIFHHLIGKAETLHQAKEMHKHFLSVDTHTDTPFWFKRAGFSIADRERNRVNIPKMQEGKLDGVFLAAFIGQGKRDEASLQEAVQKVTGLIEGIRKQAELNKDLCGIAVTNQDFIRLKNEGKKAFFIGIENGYGIGKDLANIAKFKAMGVNYITLCHSYLRLIHPYQERMGRFKSVWRRGCERDESPRYHGGYVSCL
;
A
#
# COMPACT_ATOMS: atom_id res chain seq x y z
N ASP A 1 11.77 -13.16 -16.33
CA ASP A 1 12.17 -11.98 -15.56
C ASP A 1 12.12 -10.75 -16.46
N ALA A 2 11.12 -9.90 -16.28
CA ALA A 2 10.92 -8.72 -17.14
C ALA A 2 12.03 -7.65 -16.95
N TYR A 3 12.86 -7.81 -15.90
CA TYR A 3 13.90 -6.84 -15.53
C TYR A 3 15.15 -7.53 -14.98
N PRO A 4 15.93 -8.23 -15.80
CA PRO A 4 17.07 -9.07 -15.36
C PRO A 4 18.16 -8.31 -14.59
N ASN A 5 18.19 -6.98 -14.66
CA ASN A 5 19.20 -6.14 -14.00
C ASN A 5 18.60 -5.14 -12.99
N ARG A 6 17.35 -5.33 -12.53
CA ARG A 6 16.70 -4.43 -11.58
C ARG A 6 16.35 -5.16 -10.29
N SER A 7 16.75 -4.57 -9.16
CA SER A 7 16.35 -5.04 -7.83
C SER A 7 15.10 -4.31 -7.39
N ILE A 8 14.07 -5.06 -6.97
CA ILE A 8 12.86 -4.53 -6.34
C ILE A 8 12.90 -4.94 -4.87
N MET A 9 12.82 -3.99 -3.97
CA MET A 9 12.73 -4.22 -2.54
C MET A 9 11.53 -3.45 -1.97
N GLY A 10 10.68 -4.15 -1.24
CA GLY A 10 9.59 -3.58 -0.47
C GLY A 10 9.63 -4.04 0.97
N VAL A 11 9.31 -3.15 1.89
CA VAL A 11 9.14 -3.46 3.32
C VAL A 11 7.73 -3.07 3.75
N GLN A 12 7.10 -3.92 4.56
CA GLN A 12 5.69 -3.78 4.96
C GLN A 12 5.52 -3.73 6.49
N TRP A 13 6.53 -3.30 7.20
CA TRP A 13 6.48 -3.04 8.64
C TRP A 13 7.02 -1.64 8.91
N HIS A 14 6.85 -1.17 10.13
CA HIS A 14 7.29 0.14 10.56
C HIS A 14 8.73 0.10 11.12
N PRO A 15 9.77 0.02 10.28
CA PRO A 15 11.17 -0.05 10.73
C PRO A 15 11.59 1.23 11.48
N GLU A 16 10.95 2.37 11.17
CA GLU A 16 11.14 3.62 11.86
C GLU A 16 10.68 3.54 13.32
N ALA A 17 9.59 2.83 13.61
CA ALA A 17 9.10 2.66 14.97
C ALA A 17 10.04 1.81 15.83
N LEU A 18 10.59 0.75 15.25
CA LEU A 18 11.58 -0.10 15.91
C LEU A 18 12.87 0.66 16.20
N THR A 19 13.34 1.45 15.24
CA THR A 19 14.55 2.30 15.41
C THR A 19 14.34 3.36 16.49
N TYR A 20 13.14 3.96 16.55
CA TYR A 20 12.80 4.94 17.58
C TYR A 20 12.76 4.31 18.98
N GLY A 21 12.40 3.02 19.06
CA GLY A 21 12.47 2.20 20.28
C GLY A 21 13.85 1.71 20.65
N GLY A 22 14.91 2.11 19.93
CA GLY A 22 16.30 1.73 20.17
C GLY A 22 16.75 0.42 19.50
N ASP A 23 15.88 -0.27 18.77
CA ASP A 23 16.27 -1.43 17.96
C ASP A 23 16.87 -1.00 16.63
N THR A 24 18.17 -1.13 16.51
CA THR A 24 18.93 -0.78 15.30
C THR A 24 19.09 -1.93 14.31
N THR A 25 18.51 -3.10 14.59
CA THR A 25 18.69 -4.30 13.77
C THR A 25 18.24 -4.08 12.34
N MET A 26 17.12 -3.35 12.14
CA MET A 26 16.60 -3.01 10.83
C MET A 26 17.47 -2.02 10.05
N LEU A 27 18.27 -1.20 10.74
CA LEU A 27 19.21 -0.29 10.09
C LEU A 27 20.28 -1.05 9.28
N LYS A 28 20.58 -2.30 9.61
CA LYS A 28 21.52 -3.13 8.84
C LYS A 28 21.08 -3.34 7.40
N ILE A 29 19.77 -3.43 7.14
CA ILE A 29 19.22 -3.53 5.78
C ILE A 29 19.52 -2.24 5.02
N PHE A 30 19.25 -1.09 5.64
CA PHE A 30 19.51 0.22 5.05
C PHE A 30 20.99 0.47 4.88
N HIS A 31 21.83 0.13 5.89
CA HIS A 31 23.28 0.24 5.80
C HIS A 31 23.87 -0.65 4.71
N HIS A 32 23.33 -1.87 4.52
CA HIS A 32 23.79 -2.74 3.45
C HIS A 32 23.48 -2.14 2.06
N LEU A 33 22.33 -1.52 1.89
CA LEU A 33 21.95 -0.84 0.65
C LEU A 33 22.76 0.45 0.44
N ILE A 34 22.92 1.24 1.50
CA ILE A 34 23.67 2.51 1.47
C ILE A 34 25.15 2.27 1.35
N GLY A 35 25.70 1.25 2.06
CA GLY A 35 27.12 0.93 2.04
C GLY A 35 27.67 0.47 0.70
N LYS A 36 26.79 0.15 -0.27
CA LYS A 36 27.19 -0.08 -1.66
C LYS A 36 27.24 1.18 -2.51
N ALA A 37 26.70 2.29 -2.00
CA ALA A 37 26.73 3.58 -2.65
C ALA A 37 27.84 4.43 -2.02
N GLU A 38 29.02 4.46 -2.60
CA GLU A 38 30.19 5.18 -2.08
C GLU A 38 29.97 6.70 -2.03
N THR A 39 29.03 7.21 -2.83
CA THR A 39 28.72 8.64 -2.90
C THR A 39 27.22 8.90 -3.12
N LEU A 40 26.77 10.11 -2.78
CA LEU A 40 25.40 10.55 -3.08
C LEU A 40 25.08 10.49 -4.58
N HIS A 41 26.09 10.67 -5.42
CA HIS A 41 25.95 10.57 -6.87
C HIS A 41 25.62 9.15 -7.29
N GLN A 42 26.36 8.15 -6.79
CA GLN A 42 26.11 6.74 -7.07
C GLN A 42 24.72 6.31 -6.59
N ALA A 43 24.28 6.77 -5.42
CA ALA A 43 22.94 6.50 -4.91
C ALA A 43 21.86 7.07 -5.87
N LYS A 44 22.04 8.31 -6.36
CA LYS A 44 21.11 8.93 -7.31
C LYS A 44 21.09 8.17 -8.66
N GLU A 45 22.23 7.74 -9.15
CA GLU A 45 22.29 6.92 -10.37
C GLU A 45 21.62 5.55 -10.17
N MET A 46 21.86 4.90 -9.02
CA MET A 46 21.17 3.65 -8.70
C MET A 46 19.64 3.80 -8.75
N HIS A 47 19.07 4.87 -8.20
CA HIS A 47 17.63 5.12 -8.22
C HIS A 47 17.03 5.24 -9.63
N LYS A 48 17.84 5.53 -10.65
CA LYS A 48 17.38 5.51 -12.04
C LYS A 48 17.15 4.09 -12.56
N HIS A 49 17.86 3.12 -12.01
CA HIS A 49 17.91 1.74 -12.52
C HIS A 49 16.99 0.76 -11.79
N PHE A 50 16.36 1.15 -10.68
CA PHE A 50 15.39 0.31 -9.97
C PHE A 50 14.13 1.10 -9.61
N LEU A 51 13.07 0.37 -9.31
CA LEU A 51 11.82 0.92 -8.78
C LEU A 51 11.87 0.87 -7.25
N SER A 52 11.69 2.02 -6.61
CA SER A 52 11.61 2.13 -5.16
C SER A 52 10.16 2.33 -4.71
N VAL A 53 9.71 1.52 -3.75
CA VAL A 53 8.35 1.58 -3.23
C VAL A 53 8.34 1.43 -1.72
N ASP A 54 7.60 2.33 -1.06
CA ASP A 54 7.21 2.17 0.34
C ASP A 54 5.86 1.44 0.37
N THR A 55 5.81 0.32 1.07
CA THR A 55 4.65 -0.57 1.05
C THR A 55 3.56 -0.19 2.03
N HIS A 56 3.73 0.90 2.82
CA HIS A 56 2.69 1.34 3.75
C HIS A 56 2.85 2.79 4.20
N THR A 57 1.77 3.56 4.16
CA THR A 57 1.65 4.85 4.86
C THR A 57 0.21 5.17 5.20
N ASP A 58 -0.02 5.73 6.39
CA ASP A 58 -1.31 6.21 6.90
C ASP A 58 -1.67 7.63 6.44
N THR A 59 -0.97 8.15 5.45
CA THR A 59 -1.25 9.48 4.88
C THR A 59 -2.73 9.71 4.55
N PRO A 60 -3.53 8.72 4.10
CA PRO A 60 -4.95 8.91 3.80
C PRO A 60 -5.82 9.42 4.95
N PHE A 61 -5.43 9.27 6.20
CA PHE A 61 -6.14 9.87 7.34
C PHE A 61 -6.25 11.40 7.27
N TRP A 62 -5.30 12.03 6.58
CA TRP A 62 -5.24 13.47 6.47
C TRP A 62 -6.10 14.01 5.32
N PHE A 63 -6.50 13.17 4.37
CA PHE A 63 -7.20 13.59 3.15
C PHE A 63 -8.59 14.21 3.39
N LYS A 64 -9.19 13.94 4.54
CA LYS A 64 -10.47 14.55 4.95
C LYS A 64 -10.32 15.94 5.58
N ARG A 65 -9.09 16.39 5.87
CA ARG A 65 -8.87 17.71 6.48
C ARG A 65 -9.00 18.78 5.40
N ALA A 66 -9.74 19.86 5.76
CA ALA A 66 -9.90 21.00 4.87
C ALA A 66 -8.53 21.60 4.49
N GLY A 67 -8.34 21.89 3.21
CA GLY A 67 -7.11 22.45 2.67
C GLY A 67 -5.92 21.50 2.64
N PHE A 68 -6.10 20.20 2.88
CA PHE A 68 -5.02 19.23 2.73
C PHE A 68 -4.74 18.93 1.26
N SER A 69 -3.47 18.97 0.90
CA SER A 69 -2.96 18.43 -0.37
C SER A 69 -1.75 17.55 -0.12
N ILE A 70 -1.68 16.40 -0.79
CA ILE A 70 -0.48 15.55 -0.75
C ILE A 70 0.71 16.18 -1.49
N ALA A 71 0.49 17.24 -2.23
CA ALA A 71 1.54 18.07 -2.82
C ALA A 71 2.10 19.12 -1.85
N ASP A 72 1.51 19.29 -0.65
CA ASP A 72 1.99 20.23 0.36
C ASP A 72 3.11 19.58 1.20
N ARG A 73 4.33 20.16 1.13
CA ARG A 73 5.52 19.65 1.83
C ARG A 73 5.39 19.65 3.34
N GLU A 74 4.71 20.64 3.91
CA GLU A 74 4.72 20.87 5.37
C GLU A 74 3.71 20.02 6.12
N ARG A 75 2.75 19.44 5.42
CA ARG A 75 1.56 18.86 6.03
C ARG A 75 1.67 17.41 6.45
N ASN A 76 2.66 16.66 5.97
CA ASN A 76 2.73 15.22 6.26
C ASN A 76 4.15 14.65 6.13
N ARG A 77 4.39 13.46 6.69
CA ARG A 77 5.68 12.77 6.58
C ARG A 77 5.90 12.22 5.19
N VAL A 78 4.87 11.63 4.57
CA VAL A 78 4.89 11.18 3.17
C VAL A 78 4.03 12.12 2.35
N ASN A 79 4.65 12.80 1.41
CA ASN A 79 4.02 13.70 0.45
C ASN A 79 4.85 13.75 -0.84
N ILE A 80 4.27 14.25 -1.93
CA ILE A 80 4.93 14.24 -3.24
C ILE A 80 6.30 14.93 -3.23
N PRO A 81 6.47 16.15 -2.65
CA PRO A 81 7.79 16.80 -2.60
C PRO A 81 8.86 15.97 -1.89
N LYS A 82 8.53 15.35 -0.75
CA LYS A 82 9.48 14.49 -0.02
C LYS A 82 9.80 13.20 -0.77
N MET A 83 8.81 12.61 -1.45
CA MET A 83 9.04 11.47 -2.34
C MET A 83 9.98 11.85 -3.49
N GLN A 84 9.86 13.05 -4.04
CA GLN A 84 10.76 13.54 -5.10
C GLN A 84 12.19 13.72 -4.57
N GLU A 85 12.35 14.34 -3.41
CA GLU A 85 13.67 14.50 -2.77
C GLU A 85 14.32 13.16 -2.43
N GLY A 86 13.57 12.26 -1.77
CA GLY A 86 14.01 10.92 -1.37
C GLY A 86 14.14 9.93 -2.52
N LYS A 87 13.79 10.34 -3.76
CA LYS A 87 13.78 9.47 -4.95
C LYS A 87 12.88 8.22 -4.79
N LEU A 88 11.86 8.31 -3.93
CA LEU A 88 10.86 7.27 -3.81
C LEU A 88 9.92 7.33 -5.01
N ASP A 89 9.78 6.22 -5.74
CA ASP A 89 8.98 6.17 -6.97
C ASP A 89 7.51 5.88 -6.70
N GLY A 90 7.21 5.05 -5.71
CA GLY A 90 5.85 4.68 -5.38
C GLY A 90 5.59 4.50 -3.88
N VAL A 91 4.32 4.53 -3.49
CA VAL A 91 3.91 4.34 -2.11
C VAL A 91 2.54 3.68 -2.04
N PHE A 92 2.36 2.75 -1.10
CA PHE A 92 1.06 2.20 -0.76
C PHE A 92 0.36 3.10 0.27
N LEU A 93 -0.78 3.63 -0.12
CA LEU A 93 -1.65 4.46 0.70
C LEU A 93 -2.69 3.58 1.39
N ALA A 94 -2.62 3.49 2.71
CA ALA A 94 -3.47 2.61 3.50
C ALA A 94 -4.85 3.23 3.76
N ALA A 95 -5.89 2.59 3.23
CA ALA A 95 -7.27 2.83 3.64
C ALA A 95 -7.53 2.03 4.93
N PHE A 96 -7.02 2.54 6.06
CA PHE A 96 -7.11 1.89 7.37
C PHE A 96 -8.41 2.21 8.08
N ILE A 97 -8.97 1.19 8.72
CA ILE A 97 -10.02 1.35 9.73
C ILE A 97 -9.74 0.47 10.95
N GLY A 98 -10.05 0.98 12.14
CA GLY A 98 -10.01 0.19 13.36
C GLY A 98 -11.08 -0.90 13.39
N GLN A 99 -10.82 -1.95 14.16
CA GLN A 99 -11.79 -3.01 14.41
C GLN A 99 -12.97 -2.47 15.22
N GLY A 100 -14.19 -2.66 14.73
CA GLY A 100 -15.44 -2.30 15.40
C GLY A 100 -16.30 -3.49 15.79
N LYS A 101 -17.56 -3.22 16.16
CA LYS A 101 -18.58 -4.24 16.42
C LYS A 101 -18.91 -5.01 15.14
N ARG A 102 -19.50 -6.22 15.31
CA ARG A 102 -19.85 -7.10 14.18
C ARG A 102 -21.35 -7.12 13.86
N ASP A 103 -22.11 -6.16 14.39
CA ASP A 103 -23.49 -5.98 13.99
C ASP A 103 -23.55 -5.42 12.55
N GLU A 104 -24.71 -5.54 11.93
CA GLU A 104 -24.94 -5.17 10.53
C GLU A 104 -24.61 -3.69 10.28
N ALA A 105 -25.07 -2.80 11.16
CA ALA A 105 -24.87 -1.36 11.02
C ALA A 105 -23.38 -0.99 11.09
N SER A 106 -22.64 -1.55 12.05
CA SER A 106 -21.19 -1.32 12.17
C SER A 106 -20.41 -1.83 10.98
N LEU A 107 -20.79 -2.97 10.40
CA LEU A 107 -20.15 -3.51 9.20
C LEU A 107 -20.45 -2.67 7.96
N GLN A 108 -21.66 -2.16 7.81
CA GLN A 108 -22.02 -1.24 6.73
C GLN A 108 -21.24 0.08 6.84
N GLU A 109 -21.14 0.64 8.06
CA GLU A 109 -20.35 1.84 8.33
C GLU A 109 -18.86 1.62 7.98
N ALA A 110 -18.31 0.43 8.28
CA ALA A 110 -16.93 0.08 7.94
C ALA A 110 -16.69 0.12 6.42
N VAL A 111 -17.60 -0.47 5.63
CA VAL A 111 -17.55 -0.43 4.16
C VAL A 111 -17.59 1.01 3.65
N GLN A 112 -18.47 1.85 4.21
CA GLN A 112 -18.57 3.26 3.82
C GLN A 112 -17.30 4.05 4.15
N LYS A 113 -16.72 3.82 5.33
CA LYS A 113 -15.46 4.47 5.76
C LYS A 113 -14.30 4.11 4.83
N VAL A 114 -14.12 2.82 4.51
CA VAL A 114 -13.08 2.37 3.59
C VAL A 114 -13.31 2.95 2.19
N THR A 115 -14.55 2.89 1.69
CA THR A 115 -14.90 3.50 0.39
C THR A 115 -14.50 4.97 0.35
N GLY A 116 -14.85 5.74 1.38
CA GLY A 116 -14.50 7.17 1.45
C GLY A 116 -13.00 7.45 1.57
N LEU A 117 -12.21 6.54 2.16
CA LEU A 117 -10.74 6.66 2.17
C LEU A 117 -10.17 6.41 0.76
N ILE A 118 -10.64 5.37 0.06
CA ILE A 118 -10.23 5.07 -1.32
C ILE A 118 -10.58 6.23 -2.26
N GLU A 119 -11.79 6.78 -2.13
CA GLU A 119 -12.20 7.97 -2.90
C GLU A 119 -11.33 9.17 -2.60
N GLY A 120 -10.94 9.37 -1.33
CA GLY A 120 -9.99 10.40 -0.91
C GLY A 120 -8.64 10.25 -1.58
N ILE A 121 -8.09 9.03 -1.64
CA ILE A 121 -6.83 8.72 -2.34
C ILE A 121 -6.94 9.07 -3.83
N ARG A 122 -8.01 8.60 -4.49
CA ARG A 122 -8.25 8.86 -5.91
C ARG A 122 -8.41 10.35 -6.20
N LYS A 123 -9.12 11.08 -5.33
CA LYS A 123 -9.27 12.53 -5.43
C LYS A 123 -7.92 13.25 -5.31
N GLN A 124 -7.06 12.85 -4.37
CA GLN A 124 -5.73 13.45 -4.24
C GLN A 124 -4.85 13.15 -5.47
N ALA A 125 -4.94 11.97 -6.04
CA ALA A 125 -4.24 11.65 -7.28
C ALA A 125 -4.74 12.48 -8.46
N GLU A 126 -6.05 12.67 -8.60
CA GLU A 126 -6.62 13.49 -9.69
C GLU A 126 -6.27 14.97 -9.55
N LEU A 127 -6.35 15.52 -8.33
CA LEU A 127 -5.97 16.91 -8.06
C LEU A 127 -4.48 17.20 -8.35
N ASN A 128 -3.65 16.17 -8.35
CA ASN A 128 -2.20 16.25 -8.54
C ASN A 128 -1.72 15.38 -9.71
N LYS A 129 -2.56 15.17 -10.73
CA LYS A 129 -2.31 14.24 -11.86
C LYS A 129 -1.05 14.52 -12.67
N ASP A 130 -0.54 15.74 -12.60
CA ASP A 130 0.72 16.11 -13.24
C ASP A 130 1.94 15.62 -12.45
N LEU A 131 1.78 15.29 -11.17
CA LEU A 131 2.84 14.88 -10.24
C LEU A 131 2.75 13.41 -9.83
N CYS A 132 1.57 12.81 -9.89
CA CYS A 132 1.33 11.43 -9.45
C CYS A 132 0.18 10.78 -10.22
N GLY A 133 0.03 9.47 -10.02
CA GLY A 133 -1.09 8.69 -10.56
C GLY A 133 -1.34 7.42 -9.77
N ILE A 134 -2.53 6.85 -9.92
CA ILE A 134 -2.86 5.53 -9.35
C ILE A 134 -2.19 4.44 -10.19
N ALA A 135 -1.48 3.54 -9.54
CA ALA A 135 -0.92 2.33 -10.14
C ALA A 135 -1.72 1.11 -9.65
N VAL A 136 -2.25 0.34 -10.59
CA VAL A 136 -2.96 -0.91 -10.31
C VAL A 136 -2.10 -2.11 -10.73
N THR A 137 -1.19 -1.90 -11.68
CA THR A 137 -0.30 -2.91 -12.24
C THR A 137 1.16 -2.46 -12.20
N ASN A 138 2.08 -3.40 -12.39
CA ASN A 138 3.50 -3.08 -12.53
C ASN A 138 3.77 -2.19 -13.76
N GLN A 139 3.00 -2.37 -14.83
CA GLN A 139 3.09 -1.54 -16.02
C GLN A 139 2.72 -0.09 -15.72
N ASP A 140 1.68 0.15 -14.90
CA ASP A 140 1.34 1.50 -14.45
C ASP A 140 2.48 2.13 -13.65
N PHE A 141 3.12 1.37 -12.77
CA PHE A 141 4.24 1.85 -11.98
C PHE A 141 5.41 2.29 -12.86
N ILE A 142 5.79 1.45 -13.83
CA ILE A 142 6.87 1.74 -14.77
C ILE A 142 6.52 2.97 -15.62
N ARG A 143 5.30 3.03 -16.14
CA ARG A 143 4.82 4.16 -16.93
C ARG A 143 4.89 5.46 -16.15
N LEU A 144 4.36 5.48 -14.92
CA LEU A 144 4.38 6.67 -14.07
C LEU A 144 5.82 7.12 -13.76
N LYS A 145 6.72 6.19 -13.45
CA LYS A 145 8.14 6.52 -13.26
C LYS A 145 8.75 7.14 -14.52
N ASN A 146 8.49 6.58 -15.68
CA ASN A 146 9.00 7.11 -16.95
C ASN A 146 8.43 8.49 -17.29
N GLU A 147 7.20 8.79 -16.83
CA GLU A 147 6.58 10.12 -16.92
C GLU A 147 7.10 11.10 -15.84
N GLY A 148 8.00 10.66 -14.95
CA GLY A 148 8.49 11.47 -13.82
C GLY A 148 7.48 11.64 -12.68
N LYS A 149 6.38 10.90 -12.69
CA LYS A 149 5.31 10.93 -11.71
C LYS A 149 5.53 9.92 -10.59
N LYS A 150 4.91 10.17 -9.43
CA LYS A 150 4.89 9.25 -8.30
C LYS A 150 3.71 8.28 -8.42
N ALA A 151 3.95 7.00 -8.15
CA ALA A 151 2.92 5.98 -8.19
C ALA A 151 2.24 5.83 -6.82
N PHE A 152 0.92 5.88 -6.80
CA PHE A 152 0.10 5.62 -5.62
C PHE A 152 -0.60 4.27 -5.79
N PHE A 153 -0.28 3.34 -4.92
CA PHE A 153 -0.98 2.07 -4.78
C PHE A 153 -1.99 2.19 -3.63
N ILE A 154 -3.11 1.49 -3.73
CA ILE A 154 -4.16 1.53 -2.71
C ILE A 154 -4.19 0.20 -1.97
N GLY A 155 -4.00 0.24 -0.65
CA GLY A 155 -4.20 -0.91 0.23
C GLY A 155 -5.38 -0.70 1.17
N ILE A 156 -6.14 -1.74 1.45
CA ILE A 156 -7.09 -1.73 2.57
C ILE A 156 -6.41 -2.40 3.76
N GLU A 157 -6.23 -1.66 4.83
CA GLU A 157 -5.72 -2.20 6.07
C GLU A 157 -6.86 -2.49 7.04
N ASN A 158 -7.01 -3.75 7.37
CA ASN A 158 -8.06 -4.40 8.13
C ASN A 158 -9.25 -4.86 7.27
N GLY A 159 -9.33 -6.18 7.04
CA GLY A 159 -10.42 -6.85 6.32
C GLY A 159 -11.81 -6.67 6.94
N TYR A 160 -11.91 -6.08 8.14
CA TYR A 160 -13.17 -5.60 8.72
C TYR A 160 -13.90 -4.65 7.76
N GLY A 161 -13.13 -3.88 6.95
CA GLY A 161 -13.64 -2.96 5.95
C GLY A 161 -14.37 -3.60 4.76
N ILE A 162 -14.26 -4.92 4.59
CA ILE A 162 -15.02 -5.66 3.57
C ILE A 162 -16.50 -5.77 3.97
N GLY A 163 -16.79 -5.69 5.29
CA GLY A 163 -18.13 -5.89 5.82
C GLY A 163 -18.58 -7.34 5.69
N LYS A 164 -19.88 -7.55 5.51
CA LYS A 164 -20.50 -8.89 5.45
C LYS A 164 -20.54 -9.45 4.03
N ASP A 165 -20.59 -8.58 3.03
CA ASP A 165 -20.74 -8.97 1.64
C ASP A 165 -19.37 -9.07 0.95
N LEU A 166 -19.03 -10.28 0.50
CA LEU A 166 -17.79 -10.53 -0.23
C LEU A 166 -17.75 -9.85 -1.61
N ALA A 167 -18.90 -9.44 -2.16
CA ALA A 167 -18.95 -8.66 -3.40
C ALA A 167 -18.21 -7.32 -3.29
N ASN A 168 -18.04 -6.80 -2.06
CA ASN A 168 -17.25 -5.60 -1.80
C ASN A 168 -15.78 -5.75 -2.23
N ILE A 169 -15.23 -6.97 -2.26
CA ILE A 169 -13.86 -7.21 -2.75
C ILE A 169 -13.75 -6.85 -4.24
N ALA A 170 -14.70 -7.36 -5.04
CA ALA A 170 -14.74 -7.03 -6.47
C ALA A 170 -14.96 -5.53 -6.69
N LYS A 171 -15.83 -4.90 -5.88
CA LYS A 171 -16.02 -3.45 -5.88
C LYS A 171 -14.72 -2.70 -5.59
N PHE A 172 -13.99 -3.07 -4.53
CA PHE A 172 -12.73 -2.43 -4.18
C PHE A 172 -11.64 -2.67 -5.22
N LYS A 173 -11.58 -3.87 -5.80
CA LYS A 173 -10.68 -4.15 -6.93
C LYS A 173 -10.97 -3.23 -8.11
N ALA A 174 -12.23 -3.02 -8.47
CA ALA A 174 -12.63 -2.09 -9.52
C ALA A 174 -12.28 -0.62 -9.19
N MET A 175 -12.17 -0.27 -7.90
CA MET A 175 -11.70 1.04 -7.44
C MET A 175 -10.17 1.19 -7.45
N GLY A 176 -9.42 0.13 -7.81
CA GLY A 176 -7.97 0.14 -7.93
C GLY A 176 -7.22 -0.33 -6.68
N VAL A 177 -7.89 -1.04 -5.76
CA VAL A 177 -7.23 -1.63 -4.58
C VAL A 177 -6.32 -2.78 -5.00
N ASN A 178 -5.08 -2.75 -4.50
CA ASN A 178 -4.04 -3.73 -4.80
C ASN A 178 -4.00 -4.86 -3.76
N TYR A 179 -4.20 -4.54 -2.48
CA TYR A 179 -4.21 -5.55 -1.41
C TYR A 179 -5.24 -5.24 -0.33
N ILE A 180 -5.59 -6.27 0.43
CA ILE A 180 -6.40 -6.17 1.65
C ILE A 180 -5.70 -6.99 2.73
N THR A 181 -5.33 -6.38 3.87
CA THR A 181 -4.85 -7.14 5.02
C THR A 181 -6.03 -7.78 5.74
N LEU A 182 -5.89 -9.03 6.17
CA LEU A 182 -7.00 -9.79 6.76
C LEU A 182 -7.43 -9.24 8.12
N CYS A 183 -6.48 -8.73 8.91
CA CYS A 183 -6.72 -8.10 10.21
C CYS A 183 -5.60 -7.10 10.51
N HIS A 184 -5.83 -6.19 11.47
CA HIS A 184 -4.82 -5.26 11.95
C HIS A 184 -4.16 -5.76 13.25
N SER A 185 -4.89 -5.83 14.37
CA SER A 185 -4.29 -6.02 15.70
C SER A 185 -4.73 -7.28 16.46
N TYR A 186 -5.76 -8.00 16.04
CA TYR A 186 -6.35 -9.10 16.82
C TYR A 186 -6.58 -10.37 16.01
N LEU A 187 -5.57 -11.22 15.93
CA LEU A 187 -5.66 -12.56 15.34
C LEU A 187 -6.71 -13.46 16.05
N ARG A 188 -6.97 -13.25 17.35
CA ARG A 188 -7.95 -14.03 18.13
C ARG A 188 -9.39 -13.94 17.64
N LEU A 189 -9.71 -12.99 16.78
CA LEU A 189 -11.06 -12.78 16.25
C LEU A 189 -11.29 -13.41 14.87
N ILE A 190 -10.31 -14.16 14.33
CA ILE A 190 -10.38 -14.79 13.01
C ILE A 190 -11.18 -16.10 13.02
N HIS A 191 -11.45 -16.69 14.18
CA HIS A 191 -12.04 -18.04 14.28
C HIS A 191 -13.36 -18.21 13.49
N PRO A 192 -14.31 -17.25 13.47
CA PRO A 192 -15.47 -17.32 12.57
C PRO A 192 -15.14 -16.92 11.12
N TYR A 193 -13.99 -16.28 10.90
CA TYR A 193 -13.50 -15.88 9.58
C TYR A 193 -12.80 -17.02 8.84
N GLN A 194 -12.22 -17.99 9.56
CA GLN A 194 -11.53 -19.14 8.95
C GLN A 194 -12.47 -20.03 8.14
N GLU A 195 -13.71 -20.25 8.60
CA GLU A 195 -14.71 -20.98 7.84
C GLU A 195 -15.14 -20.22 6.57
N ARG A 196 -15.23 -18.88 6.65
CA ARG A 196 -15.48 -18.03 5.49
C ARG A 196 -14.26 -17.89 4.60
N MET A 197 -13.05 -17.95 5.15
CA MET A 197 -11.79 -17.95 4.39
C MET A 197 -11.64 -19.17 3.49
N GLY A 198 -12.26 -20.31 3.82
CA GLY A 198 -12.36 -21.45 2.92
C GLY A 198 -13.11 -21.09 1.61
N ARG A 199 -14.19 -20.31 1.72
CA ARG A 199 -14.91 -19.74 0.55
C ARG A 199 -14.12 -18.60 -0.11
N PHE A 200 -13.41 -17.79 0.66
CA PHE A 200 -12.55 -16.71 0.17
C PHE A 200 -11.42 -17.26 -0.70
N LYS A 201 -10.74 -18.32 -0.25
CA LYS A 201 -9.73 -19.02 -1.07
C LYS A 201 -10.29 -19.50 -2.41
N SER A 202 -11.55 -19.94 -2.47
CA SER A 202 -12.17 -20.43 -3.69
C SER A 202 -12.61 -19.31 -4.64
N VAL A 203 -13.03 -18.17 -4.12
CA VAL A 203 -13.40 -16.98 -4.93
C VAL A 203 -12.13 -16.27 -5.44
N TRP A 204 -11.11 -16.16 -4.58
CA TRP A 204 -9.83 -15.60 -4.95
C TRP A 204 -9.06 -16.45 -5.95
N ARG A 205 -9.02 -17.80 -5.77
CA ARG A 205 -8.46 -18.69 -6.78
C ARG A 205 -9.10 -18.48 -8.16
N ARG A 206 -10.40 -18.37 -8.25
CA ARG A 206 -11.09 -18.14 -9.53
C ARG A 206 -10.84 -16.77 -10.14
N GLY A 207 -10.51 -15.75 -9.32
CA GLY A 207 -10.13 -14.41 -9.79
C GLY A 207 -8.67 -14.31 -10.22
N CYS A 208 -7.79 -15.15 -9.69
CA CYS A 208 -6.34 -15.17 -9.95
C CYS A 208 -5.90 -16.30 -10.90
N GLU A 209 -6.79 -17.18 -11.37
CA GLU A 209 -6.47 -18.34 -12.22
C GLU A 209 -6.00 -17.99 -13.65
N ARG A 210 -5.75 -16.71 -13.95
CA ARG A 210 -5.15 -16.32 -15.24
C ARG A 210 -3.66 -16.02 -15.19
N ASP A 211 -3.03 -15.88 -14.01
CA ASP A 211 -1.57 -15.82 -13.90
C ASP A 211 -1.10 -15.96 -12.44
N GLU A 212 -0.29 -17.01 -12.22
CA GLU A 212 0.61 -17.30 -11.11
C GLU A 212 0.04 -17.55 -9.69
N SER A 213 0.54 -18.60 -9.05
CA SER A 213 0.18 -19.10 -7.73
C SER A 213 0.41 -18.07 -6.62
N PRO A 214 -0.55 -17.88 -5.67
CA PRO A 214 -0.37 -16.99 -4.53
C PRO A 214 0.66 -17.58 -3.55
N ARG A 215 1.73 -16.82 -3.26
CA ARG A 215 2.67 -17.16 -2.18
C ARG A 215 2.16 -16.58 -0.86
N TYR A 216 2.02 -17.45 0.12
CA TYR A 216 1.69 -17.07 1.49
C TYR A 216 2.94 -16.58 2.21
N HIS A 217 2.93 -15.35 2.69
CA HIS A 217 3.89 -14.87 3.68
C HIS A 217 3.13 -14.22 4.84
N GLY A 218 3.20 -14.87 6.01
CA GLY A 218 2.94 -14.27 7.31
C GLY A 218 1.66 -13.45 7.47
N GLY A 219 0.47 -13.97 7.11
CA GLY A 219 -0.81 -13.31 7.39
C GLY A 219 -1.30 -12.30 6.36
N TYR A 220 -0.63 -12.15 5.24
CA TYR A 220 -1.00 -11.26 4.14
C TYR A 220 -1.39 -12.06 2.89
N VAL A 221 -2.40 -11.59 2.17
CA VAL A 221 -2.74 -12.08 0.84
C VAL A 221 -2.55 -10.92 -0.12
N SER A 222 -1.52 -11.00 -0.97
CA SER A 222 -1.32 -10.04 -2.06
C SER A 222 -1.60 -10.71 -3.39
N CYS A 223 -2.26 -10.01 -4.29
CA CYS A 223 -2.24 -10.27 -5.72
C CYS A 223 -1.33 -9.21 -6.35
N LEU A 224 -0.13 -9.62 -6.72
CA LEU A 224 0.71 -8.86 -7.62
C LEU A 224 0.32 -9.17 -9.05
#